data_654ebbc16180b5d3f6b80f07a7e6ef16
#
_entry.id   654ebbc16180b5d3f6b80f07a7e6ef16
#
_cell.length_a   1.000
_cell.length_b   1.000
_cell.length_c   1.000
_cell.angle_alpha   90.00
_cell.angle_beta   90.00
_cell.angle_gamma   90.00
#
_symmetry.space_group_name_H-M   'P 1'
#
loop_
_entity.id
_entity.type
_entity.pdbx_description
1 polymer ?
#
loop_
_entity_poly.entity_id
_entity_poly.type
_entity_poly.pdbx_seq_one_letter_code
_entity_poly.pdbx_strand_id
1 'polypeptide(L)'
;MQLYYTPIRGYVHTVEALVAYAGLRERLVPVPTKPYAPDTPLPAVNPLGKVPTLVLDDGSYLAGGPVIYEYLDSLHDREPLYPAPPARWQALRRAWLADGLFDQLVLLIVEGWVAKPAQRPDYARRCWDKVVRALDRLELDAATPGPLDIGHVRTVGALAFLDLKGAQIAADLESALPEAQGVAWRDGRTRLAEWYARERERAIYATPLLPDP
;
A
#
# COMPACT_ATOMS: atom_id res chain seq x y z
N MET A 1 -1.91 0.16 21.73
CA MET A 1 -2.08 -0.75 20.54
C MET A 1 -0.72 -1.17 20.02
N GLN A 2 -0.57 -2.38 19.45
CA GLN A 2 0.68 -2.87 18.85
C GLN A 2 0.47 -3.15 17.36
N LEU A 3 1.31 -2.57 16.49
CA LEU A 3 1.26 -2.79 15.05
C LEU A 3 2.35 -3.76 14.62
N TYR A 4 1.96 -4.95 14.23
CA TYR A 4 2.84 -5.91 13.55
C TYR A 4 2.95 -5.54 12.08
N TYR A 5 4.17 -5.28 11.60
CA TYR A 5 4.42 -4.79 10.26
C TYR A 5 5.74 -5.33 9.70
N THR A 6 5.86 -5.31 8.38
CA THR A 6 7.16 -5.51 7.74
C THR A 6 7.73 -4.14 7.31
N PRO A 7 9.03 -3.90 7.50
CA PRO A 7 9.67 -2.64 7.11
C PRO A 7 9.65 -2.35 5.59
N ILE A 8 9.11 -3.25 4.79
CA ILE A 8 8.89 -3.01 3.36
C ILE A 8 7.69 -2.08 3.19
N ARG A 9 7.97 -0.82 2.89
CA ARG A 9 6.99 0.27 2.76
C ARG A 9 5.93 -0.03 1.69
N GLY A 10 4.73 -0.38 2.11
CA GLY A 10 3.59 -0.62 1.25
C GLY A 10 2.31 -0.34 2.03
N TYR A 11 1.70 -1.35 2.61
CA TYR A 11 0.57 -1.17 3.53
C TYR A 11 0.92 -0.29 4.74
N VAL A 12 2.16 -0.37 5.20
CA VAL A 12 2.69 0.40 6.32
C VAL A 12 2.62 1.90 6.06
N HIS A 13 2.97 2.37 4.87
CA HIS A 13 2.90 3.79 4.53
C HIS A 13 1.51 4.40 4.74
N THR A 14 0.45 3.64 4.48
CA THR A 14 -0.92 4.08 4.74
C THR A 14 -1.23 4.11 6.24
N VAL A 15 -0.78 3.11 7.01
CA VAL A 15 -0.94 3.14 8.47
C VAL A 15 -0.22 4.34 9.08
N GLU A 16 1.01 4.62 8.64
CA GLU A 16 1.79 5.79 9.09
C GLU A 16 1.05 7.09 8.81
N ALA A 17 0.52 7.26 7.60
CA ALA A 17 -0.24 8.45 7.22
C ALA A 17 -1.51 8.61 8.07
N LEU A 18 -2.25 7.51 8.32
CA LEU A 18 -3.45 7.52 9.16
C LEU A 18 -3.13 7.83 10.63
N VAL A 19 -2.08 7.22 11.17
CA VAL A 19 -1.62 7.50 12.54
C VAL A 19 -1.19 8.95 12.70
N ALA A 20 -0.49 9.51 11.70
CA ALA A 20 -0.12 10.93 11.69
C ALA A 20 -1.36 11.83 11.56
N TYR A 21 -2.29 11.48 10.67
CA TYR A 21 -3.54 12.20 10.49
C TYR A 21 -4.39 12.22 11.76
N ALA A 22 -4.55 11.07 12.40
CA ALA A 22 -5.36 10.90 13.60
C ALA A 22 -4.66 11.37 14.90
N GLY A 23 -3.38 11.72 14.86
CA GLY A 23 -2.62 12.11 16.05
C GLY A 23 -2.38 10.95 17.04
N LEU A 24 -2.29 9.71 16.53
CA LEU A 24 -2.22 8.49 17.35
C LEU A 24 -0.79 7.97 17.58
N ARG A 25 0.23 8.76 17.26
CA ARG A 25 1.64 8.34 17.33
C ARG A 25 2.02 7.70 18.67
N GLU A 26 1.66 8.36 19.78
CA GLU A 26 2.00 7.90 21.14
C GLU A 26 1.17 6.67 21.59
N ARG A 27 0.12 6.33 20.86
CA ARG A 27 -0.76 5.19 21.17
C ARG A 27 -0.37 3.92 20.42
N LEU A 28 0.58 4.00 19.49
CA LEU A 28 0.99 2.89 18.63
C LEU A 28 2.41 2.44 18.94
N VAL A 29 2.56 1.18 19.29
CA VAL A 29 3.85 0.50 19.48
C VAL A 29 4.16 -0.30 18.21
N PRO A 30 5.18 0.06 17.43
CA PRO A 30 5.58 -0.69 16.25
C PRO A 30 6.29 -1.99 16.61
N VAL A 31 5.90 -3.09 15.96
CA VAL A 31 6.51 -4.43 16.12
C VAL A 31 7.01 -4.91 14.75
N PRO A 32 8.28 -4.62 14.39
CA PRO A 32 8.86 -5.07 13.14
C PRO A 32 8.82 -6.60 13.05
N THR A 33 8.31 -7.13 11.95
CA THR A 33 8.04 -8.56 11.84
C THR A 33 8.37 -9.08 10.44
N LYS A 34 8.93 -10.28 10.36
CA LYS A 34 9.21 -10.99 9.10
C LYS A 34 8.14 -12.07 8.89
N PRO A 35 7.12 -11.83 8.04
CA PRO A 35 5.97 -12.75 7.90
C PRO A 35 6.36 -14.16 7.43
N TYR A 36 7.42 -14.27 6.65
CA TYR A 36 7.89 -15.54 6.07
C TYR A 36 9.01 -16.22 6.88
N ALA A 37 9.39 -15.67 8.05
CA ALA A 37 10.35 -16.32 8.92
C ALA A 37 9.75 -17.57 9.57
N PRO A 38 10.50 -18.69 9.72
CA PRO A 38 9.97 -19.91 10.33
C PRO A 38 9.50 -19.72 11.78
N ASP A 39 10.08 -18.76 12.48
CA ASP A 39 9.82 -18.41 13.88
C ASP A 39 8.93 -17.15 14.03
N THR A 40 8.23 -16.76 12.98
CA THR A 40 7.37 -15.57 13.03
C THR A 40 6.30 -15.68 14.12
N PRO A 41 6.10 -14.62 14.94
CA PRO A 41 5.05 -14.63 15.98
C PRO A 41 3.64 -14.41 15.41
N LEU A 42 3.51 -14.08 14.14
CA LEU A 42 2.24 -13.68 13.53
C LEU A 42 1.09 -14.68 13.68
N PRO A 43 1.29 -16.01 13.52
CA PRO A 43 0.18 -16.95 13.66
C PRO A 43 -0.47 -16.97 15.04
N ALA A 44 0.26 -16.52 16.08
CA ALA A 44 -0.29 -16.41 17.43
C ALA A 44 -1.23 -15.22 17.60
N VAL A 45 -1.09 -14.17 16.78
CA VAL A 45 -1.91 -12.94 16.84
C VAL A 45 -2.86 -12.78 15.66
N ASN A 46 -2.57 -13.43 14.53
CA ASN A 46 -3.38 -13.43 13.32
C ASN A 46 -3.25 -14.79 12.65
N PRO A 47 -4.33 -15.61 12.60
CA PRO A 47 -4.26 -16.96 12.03
C PRO A 47 -3.80 -17.01 10.58
N LEU A 48 -3.91 -15.90 9.81
CA LEU A 48 -3.41 -15.83 8.43
C LEU A 48 -1.91 -15.54 8.35
N GLY A 49 -1.24 -15.22 9.48
CA GLY A 49 0.19 -14.91 9.51
C GLY A 49 0.58 -13.72 8.64
N LYS A 50 -0.32 -12.75 8.44
CA LYS A 50 -0.12 -11.61 7.53
C LYS A 50 0.08 -10.30 8.28
N VAL A 51 0.78 -9.39 7.66
CA VAL A 51 0.89 -7.98 8.06
C VAL A 51 0.12 -7.08 7.07
N PRO A 52 -0.39 -5.91 7.49
CA PRO A 52 -0.40 -5.41 8.85
C PRO A 52 -1.41 -6.16 9.75
N THR A 53 -1.05 -6.29 11.02
CA THR A 53 -1.94 -6.76 12.09
C THR A 53 -1.85 -5.78 13.26
N LEU A 54 -2.98 -5.29 13.73
CA LEU A 54 -3.08 -4.37 14.85
C LEU A 54 -3.69 -5.08 16.06
N VAL A 55 -2.92 -5.24 17.14
CA VAL A 55 -3.40 -5.75 18.42
C VAL A 55 -3.86 -4.58 19.28
N LEU A 56 -5.10 -4.62 19.74
CA LEU A 56 -5.72 -3.59 20.57
C LEU A 56 -5.34 -3.74 22.04
N ASP A 57 -5.69 -2.74 22.86
CA ASP A 57 -5.32 -2.72 24.28
C ASP A 57 -6.06 -3.78 25.11
N ASP A 58 -7.19 -4.28 24.62
CA ASP A 58 -7.95 -5.40 25.22
C ASP A 58 -7.43 -6.80 24.80
N GLY A 59 -6.39 -6.85 23.96
CA GLY A 59 -5.82 -8.08 23.44
C GLY A 59 -6.50 -8.63 22.18
N SER A 60 -7.61 -8.05 21.74
CA SER A 60 -8.22 -8.38 20.46
C SER A 60 -7.34 -7.89 19.30
N TYR A 61 -7.57 -8.39 18.08
CA TYR A 61 -6.79 -7.96 16.90
C TYR A 61 -7.65 -7.59 15.72
N LEU A 62 -7.12 -6.68 14.91
CA LEU A 62 -7.61 -6.35 13.59
C LEU A 62 -6.58 -6.77 12.55
N ALA A 63 -7.02 -7.44 11.49
CA ALA A 63 -6.15 -7.89 10.40
C ALA A 63 -6.67 -7.42 9.05
N GLY A 64 -5.74 -7.12 8.16
CA GLY A 64 -6.03 -6.57 6.85
C GLY A 64 -6.07 -5.04 6.83
N GLY A 65 -5.39 -4.47 5.85
CA GLY A 65 -5.24 -3.02 5.72
C GLY A 65 -6.57 -2.25 5.81
N PRO A 66 -7.59 -2.55 4.98
CA PRO A 66 -8.84 -1.79 4.98
C PRO A 66 -9.55 -1.73 6.35
N VAL A 67 -9.53 -2.82 7.12
CA VAL A 67 -10.14 -2.87 8.46
C VAL A 67 -9.37 -1.99 9.44
N ILE A 68 -8.03 -2.10 9.42
CA ILE A 68 -7.15 -1.28 10.28
C ILE A 68 -7.28 0.20 9.93
N TYR A 69 -7.37 0.55 8.65
CA TYR A 69 -7.46 1.95 8.22
C TYR A 69 -8.77 2.60 8.67
N GLU A 70 -9.90 1.93 8.49
CA GLU A 70 -11.20 2.45 8.92
C GLU A 70 -11.26 2.56 10.46
N TYR A 71 -10.67 1.60 11.18
CA TYR A 71 -10.57 1.68 12.62
C TYR A 71 -9.73 2.89 13.08
N LEU A 72 -8.55 3.10 12.49
CA LEU A 72 -7.70 4.25 12.85
C LEU A 72 -8.38 5.59 12.53
N ASP A 73 -9.10 5.66 11.40
CA ASP A 73 -9.89 6.85 11.01
C ASP A 73 -11.05 7.11 11.97
N SER A 74 -11.56 6.12 12.68
CA SER A 74 -12.62 6.27 13.68
C SER A 74 -12.15 6.79 15.05
N LEU A 75 -10.83 6.93 15.26
CA LEU A 75 -10.26 7.28 16.58
C LEU A 75 -9.94 8.78 16.74
N HIS A 76 -10.44 9.65 15.87
CA HIS A 76 -10.19 11.10 15.93
C HIS A 76 -11.45 11.89 15.57
N ASP A 77 -11.44 13.19 15.90
CA ASP A 77 -12.55 14.14 15.66
C ASP A 77 -12.32 15.04 14.43
N ARG A 78 -11.33 14.74 13.59
CA ARG A 78 -11.08 15.46 12.32
C ARG A 78 -12.09 15.03 11.27
N GLU A 79 -12.08 15.72 10.11
CA GLU A 79 -12.82 15.26 8.92
C GLU A 79 -12.44 13.82 8.59
N PRO A 80 -13.39 12.87 8.51
CA PRO A 80 -13.06 11.48 8.28
C PRO A 80 -12.51 11.24 6.86
N LEU A 81 -11.46 10.44 6.74
CA LEU A 81 -10.93 9.99 5.46
C LEU A 81 -11.86 8.98 4.77
N TYR A 82 -12.78 8.38 5.53
CA TYR A 82 -13.91 7.60 5.04
C TYR A 82 -15.17 8.49 5.03
N PRO A 83 -15.42 9.27 3.97
CA PRO A 83 -16.51 10.23 3.95
C PRO A 83 -17.88 9.53 3.98
N ALA A 84 -18.93 10.31 4.31
CA ALA A 84 -20.30 9.83 4.23
C ALA A 84 -20.74 9.60 2.76
N PRO A 85 -21.75 8.73 2.50
CA PRO A 85 -22.35 8.64 1.16
C PRO A 85 -22.91 10.00 0.68
N PRO A 86 -22.85 10.29 -0.64
CA PRO A 86 -22.43 9.39 -1.74
C PRO A 86 -20.90 9.38 -1.99
N ALA A 87 -20.12 10.33 -1.43
CA ALA A 87 -18.68 10.48 -1.68
C ALA A 87 -17.88 9.23 -1.26
N ARG A 88 -18.36 8.50 -0.24
CA ARG A 88 -17.76 7.26 0.27
C ARG A 88 -17.48 6.25 -0.84
N TRP A 89 -18.39 6.06 -1.77
CA TRP A 89 -18.23 5.05 -2.81
C TRP A 89 -17.11 5.35 -3.78
N GLN A 90 -16.86 6.62 -4.07
CA GLN A 90 -15.74 7.03 -4.90
C GLN A 90 -14.40 6.90 -4.16
N ALA A 91 -14.37 7.25 -2.88
CA ALA A 91 -13.19 7.06 -2.03
C ALA A 91 -12.83 5.57 -1.93
N LEU A 92 -13.79 4.69 -1.65
CA LEU A 92 -13.58 3.25 -1.56
C LEU A 92 -13.18 2.63 -2.91
N ARG A 93 -13.75 3.10 -4.03
CA ARG A 93 -13.36 2.64 -5.36
C ARG A 93 -11.89 2.95 -5.66
N ARG A 94 -11.43 4.19 -5.33
CA ARG A 94 -10.01 4.57 -5.48
C ARG A 94 -9.11 3.73 -4.56
N ALA A 95 -9.51 3.58 -3.29
CA ALA A 95 -8.77 2.77 -2.33
C ALA A 95 -8.62 1.33 -2.82
N TRP A 96 -9.70 0.71 -3.29
CA TRP A 96 -9.68 -0.65 -3.84
C TRP A 96 -8.80 -0.79 -5.07
N LEU A 97 -8.80 0.22 -5.96
CA LEU A 97 -7.93 0.22 -7.13
C LEU A 97 -6.45 0.29 -6.74
N ALA A 98 -6.12 1.13 -5.75
CA ALA A 98 -4.77 1.24 -5.21
C ALA A 98 -4.32 -0.04 -4.48
N ASP A 99 -5.23 -0.67 -3.72
CA ASP A 99 -4.98 -1.97 -3.09
C ASP A 99 -4.73 -3.06 -4.13
N GLY A 100 -5.57 -3.11 -5.18
CA GLY A 100 -5.40 -4.06 -6.28
C GLY A 100 -4.09 -3.87 -7.04
N LEU A 101 -3.66 -2.63 -7.27
CA LEU A 101 -2.34 -2.33 -7.85
C LEU A 101 -1.23 -2.86 -6.94
N PHE A 102 -1.28 -2.55 -5.64
CA PHE A 102 -0.31 -3.02 -4.66
C PHE A 102 -0.24 -4.55 -4.61
N ASP A 103 -1.38 -5.23 -4.60
CA ASP A 103 -1.44 -6.70 -4.58
C ASP A 103 -0.74 -7.31 -5.81
N GLN A 104 -0.91 -6.72 -7.00
CA GLN A 104 -0.21 -7.21 -8.18
C GLN A 104 1.32 -7.03 -8.06
N LEU A 105 1.79 -5.92 -7.47
CA LEU A 105 3.22 -5.72 -7.23
C LEU A 105 3.77 -6.77 -6.25
N VAL A 106 3.04 -7.11 -5.20
CA VAL A 106 3.43 -8.18 -4.25
C VAL A 106 3.49 -9.53 -4.96
N LEU A 107 2.52 -9.85 -5.82
CA LEU A 107 2.51 -11.10 -6.61
C LEU A 107 3.71 -11.17 -7.55
N LEU A 108 4.10 -10.06 -8.17
CA LEU A 108 5.30 -9.98 -9.02
C LEU A 108 6.59 -10.15 -8.20
N ILE A 109 6.67 -9.60 -7.00
CA ILE A 109 7.81 -9.82 -6.09
C ILE A 109 7.94 -11.31 -5.74
N VAL A 110 6.84 -11.95 -5.37
CA VAL A 110 6.82 -13.39 -5.03
C VAL A 110 7.21 -14.25 -6.24
N GLU A 111 6.75 -13.90 -7.45
CA GLU A 111 7.18 -14.57 -8.68
C GLU A 111 8.68 -14.36 -8.94
N GLY A 112 9.22 -13.19 -8.61
CA GLY A 112 10.65 -12.89 -8.71
C GLY A 112 11.53 -13.73 -7.78
N TRP A 113 10.99 -14.28 -6.68
CA TRP A 113 11.72 -15.21 -5.80
C TRP A 113 11.84 -16.62 -6.38
N VAL A 114 11.05 -16.92 -7.40
CA VAL A 114 11.12 -18.23 -8.08
C VAL A 114 12.38 -18.27 -8.97
N ALA A 115 13.06 -19.41 -8.98
CA ALA A 115 14.23 -19.60 -9.87
C ALA A 115 13.86 -19.34 -11.32
N LYS A 116 14.69 -18.57 -12.05
CA LYS A 116 14.40 -18.10 -13.42
C LYS A 116 13.79 -19.15 -14.36
N PRO A 117 14.30 -20.42 -14.44
CA PRO A 117 13.70 -21.43 -15.33
C PRO A 117 12.27 -21.85 -14.96
N ALA A 118 11.86 -21.59 -13.71
CA ALA A 118 10.53 -21.96 -13.20
C ALA A 118 9.58 -20.76 -13.07
N GLN A 119 10.02 -19.54 -13.40
CA GLN A 119 9.16 -18.36 -13.46
C GLN A 119 8.09 -18.53 -14.54
N ARG A 120 6.93 -17.95 -14.34
CA ARG A 120 5.75 -18.08 -15.19
C ARG A 120 5.48 -16.79 -15.99
N PRO A 121 6.00 -16.66 -17.22
CA PRO A 121 5.89 -15.42 -18.01
C PRO A 121 4.44 -14.94 -18.20
N ASP A 122 3.51 -15.86 -18.54
CA ASP A 122 2.11 -15.51 -18.74
C ASP A 122 1.41 -15.04 -17.45
N TYR A 123 1.83 -15.57 -16.31
CA TYR A 123 1.33 -15.11 -15.01
C TYR A 123 1.86 -13.72 -14.68
N ALA A 124 3.18 -13.51 -14.82
CA ALA A 124 3.82 -12.21 -14.59
C ALA A 124 3.21 -11.13 -15.49
N ARG A 125 3.02 -11.43 -16.79
CA ARG A 125 2.37 -10.53 -17.74
C ARG A 125 0.96 -10.17 -17.33
N ARG A 126 0.13 -11.14 -16.95
CA ARG A 126 -1.24 -10.84 -16.47
C ARG A 126 -1.26 -9.95 -15.22
N CYS A 127 -0.29 -10.10 -14.31
CA CYS A 127 -0.16 -9.22 -13.16
C CYS A 127 0.26 -7.80 -13.59
N TRP A 128 1.25 -7.70 -14.47
CA TRP A 128 1.74 -6.42 -15.00
C TRP A 128 0.67 -5.66 -15.78
N ASP A 129 -0.08 -6.32 -16.62
CA ASP A 129 -1.20 -5.70 -17.37
C ASP A 129 -2.25 -5.09 -16.42
N LYS A 130 -2.47 -5.68 -15.24
CA LYS A 130 -3.36 -5.08 -14.24
C LYS A 130 -2.73 -3.86 -13.58
N VAL A 131 -1.41 -3.87 -13.33
CA VAL A 131 -0.67 -2.70 -12.85
C VAL A 131 -0.83 -1.55 -13.84
N VAL A 132 -0.57 -1.79 -15.13
CA VAL A 132 -0.68 -0.78 -16.18
C VAL A 132 -2.09 -0.19 -16.24
N ARG A 133 -3.14 -1.05 -16.31
CA ARG A 133 -4.53 -0.58 -16.35
C ARG A 133 -4.95 0.18 -15.08
N ALA A 134 -4.45 -0.22 -13.93
CA ALA A 134 -4.72 0.51 -12.68
C ALA A 134 -4.08 1.91 -12.71
N LEU A 135 -2.84 2.02 -13.18
CA LEU A 135 -2.16 3.31 -13.35
C LEU A 135 -2.88 4.21 -14.36
N ASP A 136 -3.32 3.66 -15.49
CA ASP A 136 -4.09 4.41 -16.50
C ASP A 136 -5.42 4.92 -15.94
N ARG A 137 -6.08 4.14 -15.11
CA ARG A 137 -7.30 4.57 -14.42
C ARG A 137 -7.02 5.65 -13.38
N LEU A 138 -5.93 5.53 -12.61
CA LEU A 138 -5.51 6.54 -11.65
C LEU A 138 -5.13 7.85 -12.33
N GLU A 139 -4.54 7.81 -13.52
CA GLU A 139 -4.27 9.01 -14.34
C GLU A 139 -5.56 9.77 -14.68
N LEU A 140 -6.63 9.06 -15.01
CA LEU A 140 -7.95 9.67 -15.25
C LEU A 140 -8.56 10.24 -13.96
N ASP A 141 -8.43 9.52 -12.84
CA ASP A 141 -8.96 9.95 -11.55
C ASP A 141 -8.21 11.18 -11.00
N ALA A 142 -6.90 11.30 -11.26
CA ALA A 142 -6.07 12.42 -10.83
C ALA A 142 -6.48 13.77 -11.45
N ALA A 143 -7.25 13.75 -12.54
CA ALA A 143 -7.81 14.95 -13.16
C ALA A 143 -8.94 15.61 -12.34
N THR A 144 -9.52 14.90 -11.36
CA THR A 144 -10.65 15.38 -10.57
C THR A 144 -10.18 15.77 -9.16
N PRO A 145 -10.06 17.08 -8.87
CA PRO A 145 -9.73 17.54 -7.52
C PRO A 145 -10.83 17.14 -6.52
N GLY A 146 -10.42 16.89 -5.27
CA GLY A 146 -11.34 16.58 -4.19
C GLY A 146 -10.67 16.73 -2.83
N PRO A 147 -11.45 16.66 -1.73
CA PRO A 147 -10.89 16.60 -0.39
C PRO A 147 -10.06 15.33 -0.22
N LEU A 148 -9.11 15.37 0.72
CA LEU A 148 -8.33 14.19 1.08
C LEU A 148 -9.27 13.10 1.60
N ASP A 149 -9.14 11.90 1.05
CA ASP A 149 -9.88 10.72 1.49
C ASP A 149 -8.99 9.47 1.48
N ILE A 150 -9.52 8.36 1.96
CA ILE A 150 -8.78 7.09 2.04
C ILE A 150 -8.26 6.62 0.67
N GLY A 151 -8.97 6.92 -0.42
CA GLY A 151 -8.53 6.59 -1.78
C GLY A 151 -7.25 7.34 -2.16
N HIS A 152 -7.14 8.61 -1.76
CA HIS A 152 -5.92 9.40 -1.96
C HIS A 152 -4.75 8.82 -1.15
N VAL A 153 -4.97 8.53 0.13
CA VAL A 153 -3.92 7.98 1.01
C VAL A 153 -3.42 6.63 0.48
N ARG A 154 -4.34 5.76 0.06
CA ARG A 154 -3.98 4.46 -0.52
C ARG A 154 -3.23 4.57 -1.84
N THR A 155 -3.64 5.52 -2.68
CA THR A 155 -2.95 5.76 -3.98
C THR A 155 -1.52 6.23 -3.76
N VAL A 156 -1.29 7.17 -2.82
CA VAL A 156 0.08 7.60 -2.46
C VAL A 156 0.92 6.42 -1.98
N GLY A 157 0.36 5.56 -1.11
CA GLY A 157 1.05 4.38 -0.60
C GLY A 157 1.43 3.37 -1.70
N ALA A 158 0.52 3.11 -2.64
CA ALA A 158 0.77 2.18 -3.75
C ALA A 158 1.83 2.72 -4.73
N LEU A 159 1.79 4.02 -5.05
CA LEU A 159 2.78 4.66 -5.92
C LEU A 159 4.16 4.75 -5.26
N ALA A 160 4.21 5.05 -3.95
CA ALA A 160 5.45 5.03 -3.18
C ALA A 160 6.09 3.63 -3.17
N PHE A 161 5.28 2.58 -3.08
CA PHE A 161 5.76 1.21 -3.17
C PHE A 161 6.26 0.85 -4.57
N LEU A 162 5.58 1.31 -5.60
CA LEU A 162 6.03 1.11 -6.99
C LEU A 162 7.35 1.85 -7.26
N ASP A 163 7.52 3.07 -6.74
CA ASP A 163 8.81 3.79 -6.80
C ASP A 163 9.93 3.01 -6.08
N LEU A 164 9.63 2.40 -4.95
CA LEU A 164 10.60 1.66 -4.15
C LEU A 164 10.98 0.31 -4.78
N LYS A 165 10.01 -0.41 -5.36
CA LYS A 165 10.17 -1.82 -5.77
C LYS A 165 10.11 -2.07 -7.26
N GLY A 166 9.66 -1.10 -8.06
CA GLY A 166 9.44 -1.30 -9.50
C GLY A 166 10.71 -1.74 -10.23
N ALA A 167 11.85 -1.09 -9.99
CA ALA A 167 13.12 -1.45 -10.59
C ALA A 167 13.60 -2.86 -10.18
N GLN A 168 13.40 -3.24 -8.91
CA GLN A 168 13.72 -4.57 -8.40
C GLN A 168 12.84 -5.63 -9.07
N ILE A 169 11.52 -5.40 -9.15
CA ILE A 169 10.57 -6.30 -9.82
C ILE A 169 10.97 -6.53 -11.29
N ALA A 170 11.29 -5.45 -12.00
CA ALA A 170 11.75 -5.54 -13.38
C ALA A 170 13.02 -6.39 -13.50
N ALA A 171 14.03 -6.14 -12.67
CA ALA A 171 15.28 -6.90 -12.68
C ALA A 171 15.11 -8.39 -12.35
N ASP A 172 14.29 -8.70 -11.32
CA ASP A 172 14.05 -10.09 -10.89
C ASP A 172 13.28 -10.90 -11.95
N LEU A 173 12.45 -10.22 -12.75
CA LEU A 173 11.61 -10.82 -13.79
C LEU A 173 12.10 -10.51 -15.22
N GLU A 174 13.35 -10.11 -15.41
CA GLU A 174 13.89 -9.69 -16.72
C GLU A 174 13.52 -10.63 -17.86
N SER A 175 13.66 -11.95 -17.66
CA SER A 175 13.33 -12.95 -18.67
C SER A 175 11.85 -13.27 -18.79
N ALA A 176 11.11 -13.16 -17.69
CA ALA A 176 9.68 -13.49 -17.63
C ALA A 176 8.78 -12.30 -17.99
N LEU A 177 9.29 -11.07 -17.85
CA LEU A 177 8.53 -9.84 -18.04
C LEU A 177 9.40 -8.75 -18.72
N PRO A 178 9.92 -8.97 -19.92
CA PRO A 178 10.80 -8.03 -20.60
C PRO A 178 10.13 -6.67 -20.86
N GLU A 179 8.81 -6.62 -21.01
CA GLU A 179 8.04 -5.39 -21.23
C GLU A 179 8.02 -4.44 -20.04
N ALA A 180 8.39 -4.89 -18.84
CA ALA A 180 8.52 -4.02 -17.67
C ALA A 180 9.89 -3.33 -17.58
N GLN A 181 10.86 -3.72 -18.43
CA GLN A 181 12.21 -3.19 -18.39
C GLN A 181 12.23 -1.72 -18.84
N GLY A 182 12.83 -0.84 -18.02
CA GLY A 182 12.97 0.58 -18.34
C GLY A 182 11.67 1.39 -18.36
N VAL A 183 10.53 0.79 -18.01
CA VAL A 183 9.26 1.51 -17.95
C VAL A 183 9.16 2.31 -16.66
N ALA A 184 9.16 3.64 -16.78
CA ALA A 184 8.78 4.52 -15.67
C ALA A 184 7.25 4.63 -15.64
N TRP A 185 6.63 4.36 -14.49
CA TRP A 185 5.16 4.44 -14.37
C TRP A 185 4.60 5.85 -14.69
N ARG A 186 5.46 6.87 -14.62
CA ARG A 186 5.13 8.26 -14.94
C ARG A 186 5.01 8.53 -16.42
N ASP A 187 5.59 7.67 -17.27
CA ASP A 187 5.56 7.87 -18.72
C ASP A 187 4.11 7.79 -19.24
N GLY A 188 3.68 8.88 -19.90
CA GLY A 188 2.31 9.02 -20.38
C GLY A 188 1.24 9.29 -19.30
N ARG A 189 1.66 9.49 -18.01
CA ARG A 189 0.74 9.73 -16.88
C ARG A 189 1.12 10.99 -16.10
N THR A 190 1.15 12.10 -16.82
CA THR A 190 1.61 13.40 -16.30
C THR A 190 0.73 13.91 -15.15
N ARG A 191 -0.60 13.79 -15.26
CA ARG A 191 -1.52 14.26 -14.20
C ARG A 191 -1.37 13.46 -12.91
N LEU A 192 -1.21 12.15 -13.02
CA LEU A 192 -0.96 11.29 -11.85
C LEU A 192 0.39 11.61 -11.21
N ALA A 193 1.42 11.84 -12.03
CA ALA A 193 2.75 12.18 -11.55
C ALA A 193 2.76 13.53 -10.80
N GLU A 194 2.13 14.56 -11.37
CA GLU A 194 1.98 15.88 -10.73
C GLU A 194 1.11 15.82 -9.48
N TRP A 195 0.01 15.08 -9.53
CA TRP A 195 -0.85 14.84 -8.38
C TRP A 195 -0.07 14.15 -7.25
N TYR A 196 0.64 13.08 -7.55
CA TYR A 196 1.44 12.34 -6.57
C TYR A 196 2.56 13.20 -5.96
N ALA A 197 3.28 13.97 -6.78
CA ALA A 197 4.31 14.90 -6.30
C ALA A 197 3.74 15.89 -5.29
N ARG A 198 2.56 16.46 -5.55
CA ARG A 198 1.87 17.40 -4.66
C ARG A 198 1.33 16.72 -3.41
N GLU A 199 0.70 15.54 -3.52
CA GLU A 199 0.09 14.86 -2.38
C GLU A 199 1.13 14.36 -1.36
N ARG A 200 2.27 13.86 -1.82
CA ARG A 200 3.33 13.40 -0.91
C ARG A 200 3.98 14.51 -0.05
N GLU A 201 3.80 15.77 -0.43
CA GLU A 201 4.24 16.92 0.36
C GLU A 201 3.35 17.21 1.58
N ARG A 202 2.21 16.54 1.71
CA ARG A 202 1.32 16.73 2.86
C ARG A 202 2.01 16.30 4.17
N ALA A 203 1.73 17.03 5.24
CA ALA A 203 2.32 16.79 6.56
C ALA A 203 2.11 15.36 7.10
N ILE A 204 1.06 14.66 6.68
CA ILE A 204 0.79 13.26 7.08
C ILE A 204 1.85 12.27 6.58
N TYR A 205 2.66 12.64 5.57
CA TYR A 205 3.73 11.83 5.03
C TYR A 205 5.13 12.31 5.41
N ALA A 206 5.23 13.47 6.09
CA ALA A 206 6.51 14.16 6.32
C ALA A 206 7.43 13.45 7.31
N THR A 207 6.88 12.68 8.24
CA THR A 207 7.68 12.03 9.29
C THR A 207 7.33 10.55 9.37
N PRO A 208 8.23 9.65 8.98
CA PRO A 208 8.04 8.22 9.20
C PRO A 208 7.80 7.94 10.68
N LEU A 209 6.75 7.16 10.97
CA LEU A 209 6.45 6.69 12.32
C LEU A 209 7.34 5.51 12.68
N LEU A 210 7.67 4.72 11.69
CA LEU A 210 8.32 3.43 11.83
C LEU A 210 9.78 3.54 11.39
N PRO A 211 10.71 2.94 12.14
CA PRO A 211 12.11 2.97 11.77
C PRO A 211 12.31 2.38 10.37
N ASP A 212 13.21 2.99 9.63
CA ASP A 212 13.69 2.40 8.37
C ASP A 212 14.35 1.04 8.66
N PRO A 213 14.26 0.08 7.74
CA PRO A 213 14.82 -1.27 7.92
C PRO A 213 16.33 -1.29 8.04
#